data_383237f349f3011a0137a9559f3f23ad
#
_entry.id   383237f349f3011a0137a9559f3f23ad
#
_cell.length_a   1.000
_cell.length_b   1.000
_cell.length_c   1.000
_cell.angle_alpha   90.00
_cell.angle_beta   90.00
_cell.angle_gamma   90.00
#
_symmetry.space_group_name_H-M   'P 1'
#
loop_
_entity.id
_entity.type
_entity.pdbx_description
1 polymer ?
#
loop_
_entity_poly.entity_id
_entity_poly.type
_entity_poly.pdbx_seq_one_letter_code
_entity_poly.pdbx_strand_id
1 'polypeptide(L)'
;MRYLFLLPALILVSCGGGSGEPQSYSYYQKKNVEPKQLDLTIEASGEIEAIYSVEIKSKASGEILDLPAEVGDFIKKGTILARIDQRTPKNVLDQAEADLKLAEVRLENAEAQLIRGEALHAEGSIADKNFEEIQEGFASAKSQHVRSIVTVENAKIALDDTLVKSPLDATIISRPVEVGQVISS
;
A
#
# COMPACT_ATOMS: atom_id res chain seq x y z
N MET A 1 -27.38 -110.17 -12.61
CA MET A 1 -26.81 -111.20 -13.50
C MET A 1 -25.36 -110.90 -13.66
N ARG A 2 -24.70 -111.59 -13.08
CA ARG A 2 -23.78 -112.73 -13.42
C ARG A 2 -22.36 -112.29 -13.67
N TYR A 3 -21.53 -112.62 -12.73
CA TYR A 3 -20.29 -113.40 -12.75
C TYR A 3 -19.08 -112.72 -13.44
N LEU A 4 -17.89 -112.75 -13.07
CA LEU A 4 -17.13 -113.69 -12.18
C LEU A 4 -15.64 -113.60 -12.55
N PHE A 5 -14.78 -113.73 -11.57
CA PHE A 5 -13.48 -114.35 -11.63
C PHE A 5 -12.30 -113.63 -12.34
N LEU A 6 -11.14 -113.66 -11.95
CA LEU A 6 -10.28 -114.38 -11.00
C LEU A 6 -8.86 -113.83 -11.20
N LEU A 7 -8.20 -113.49 -10.15
CA LEU A 7 -6.80 -113.67 -9.78
C LEU A 7 -5.90 -114.53 -10.77
N PRO A 8 -4.62 -114.56 -10.55
CA PRO A 8 -3.55 -113.68 -9.96
C PRO A 8 -2.26 -113.67 -10.84
N ALA A 9 -1.24 -113.04 -10.38
CA ALA A 9 0.20 -113.39 -10.38
C ALA A 9 1.07 -112.10 -10.36
N LEU A 10 1.69 -111.84 -9.31
CA LEU A 10 3.03 -112.18 -8.83
C LEU A 10 4.10 -112.11 -9.93
N ILE A 11 5.08 -111.29 -9.79
CA ILE A 11 6.52 -111.53 -9.94
C ILE A 11 7.27 -110.19 -10.01
N LEU A 12 7.97 -109.85 -8.96
CA LEU A 12 9.42 -109.63 -8.78
C LEU A 12 10.16 -108.57 -9.68
N VAL A 13 10.67 -107.60 -8.96
CA VAL A 13 12.07 -107.17 -8.93
C VAL A 13 12.67 -106.58 -10.22
N SER A 14 12.99 -105.38 -10.21
CA SER A 14 14.27 -104.87 -10.66
C SER A 14 14.64 -103.51 -10.05
N CYS A 15 15.72 -103.53 -9.32
CA CYS A 15 16.46 -102.36 -8.91
C CYS A 15 16.97 -101.61 -10.16
N GLY A 16 16.50 -100.42 -10.40
CA GLY A 16 17.04 -99.57 -11.45
C GLY A 16 17.41 -98.24 -10.79
N GLY A 17 18.70 -97.99 -10.62
CA GLY A 17 19.24 -96.79 -10.07
C GLY A 17 18.81 -95.60 -10.87
N GLY A 18 17.96 -94.76 -10.29
CA GLY A 18 17.68 -93.40 -10.75
C GLY A 18 18.82 -92.54 -10.30
N SER A 19 19.64 -92.11 -11.22
CA SER A 19 20.54 -90.98 -11.04
C SER A 19 19.70 -89.74 -10.79
N GLY A 20 19.52 -89.42 -9.51
CA GLY A 20 18.96 -88.13 -9.14
C GLY A 20 19.92 -87.04 -9.60
N GLU A 21 19.57 -86.36 -10.64
CA GLU A 21 20.21 -85.07 -10.93
C GLU A 21 20.04 -84.20 -9.73
N PRO A 22 21.12 -83.56 -9.22
CA PRO A 22 20.97 -82.59 -8.14
C PRO A 22 20.15 -81.43 -8.66
N GLN A 23 18.91 -81.27 -8.18
CA GLN A 23 18.14 -80.04 -8.37
C GLN A 23 18.96 -78.91 -7.76
N SER A 24 19.60 -78.14 -8.61
CA SER A 24 20.24 -76.88 -8.19
C SER A 24 19.16 -75.92 -7.85
N TYR A 25 18.88 -75.76 -6.57
CA TYR A 25 18.06 -74.69 -6.10
C TYR A 25 18.82 -73.38 -6.31
N SER A 26 18.50 -72.68 -7.43
CA SER A 26 19.04 -71.36 -7.65
C SER A 26 18.26 -70.38 -6.73
N TYR A 27 18.88 -70.00 -5.65
CA TYR A 27 18.35 -68.96 -4.72
C TYR A 27 18.39 -67.56 -5.31
N TYR A 28 18.86 -67.42 -6.55
CA TYR A 28 19.01 -66.17 -7.23
C TYR A 28 18.26 -66.19 -8.55
N GLN A 29 17.38 -65.21 -8.71
CA GLN A 29 16.82 -64.85 -10.02
C GLN A 29 17.71 -63.80 -10.65
N LYS A 30 18.41 -64.11 -11.69
CA LYS A 30 19.10 -63.08 -12.49
C LYS A 30 18.09 -62.42 -13.38
N LYS A 31 17.81 -61.10 -13.09
CA LYS A 31 17.00 -60.29 -13.94
C LYS A 31 17.91 -59.32 -14.68
N ASN A 32 17.80 -59.25 -15.98
CA ASN A 32 18.51 -58.25 -16.75
C ASN A 32 17.95 -56.86 -16.38
N VAL A 33 18.87 -55.96 -16.04
CA VAL A 33 18.52 -54.56 -15.80
C VAL A 33 18.46 -53.90 -17.17
N GLU A 34 17.29 -53.47 -17.54
CA GLU A 34 17.07 -52.65 -18.73
C GLU A 34 16.97 -51.18 -18.32
N PRO A 35 17.59 -50.28 -19.09
CA PRO A 35 17.41 -48.87 -18.84
C PRO A 35 15.94 -48.51 -19.07
N LYS A 36 15.29 -48.03 -18.02
CA LYS A 36 13.90 -47.52 -18.08
C LYS A 36 13.92 -46.04 -17.90
N GLN A 37 13.27 -45.33 -18.82
CA GLN A 37 13.06 -43.90 -18.66
C GLN A 37 12.12 -43.66 -17.48
N LEU A 38 12.58 -42.89 -16.52
CA LEU A 38 11.79 -42.48 -15.38
C LEU A 38 11.38 -41.01 -15.59
N ASP A 39 10.12 -40.79 -15.86
CA ASP A 39 9.55 -39.44 -15.91
C ASP A 39 9.18 -39.04 -14.49
N LEU A 40 9.98 -38.12 -13.93
CA LEU A 40 9.73 -37.56 -12.62
C LEU A 40 8.94 -36.27 -12.78
N THR A 41 7.65 -36.32 -12.50
CA THR A 41 6.81 -35.10 -12.43
C THR A 41 6.83 -34.56 -11.01
N ILE A 42 7.27 -33.32 -10.87
CA ILE A 42 7.23 -32.59 -9.59
C ILE A 42 6.13 -31.57 -9.72
N GLU A 43 5.10 -31.70 -8.89
CA GLU A 43 4.06 -30.69 -8.73
C GLU A 43 4.44 -29.80 -7.56
N ALA A 44 4.43 -28.48 -7.80
CA ALA A 44 4.64 -27.49 -6.77
C ALA A 44 3.47 -26.49 -6.81
N SER A 45 2.95 -26.16 -5.64
CA SER A 45 2.01 -25.06 -5.47
C SER A 45 2.74 -23.89 -4.84
N GLY A 46 2.38 -22.67 -5.25
CA GLY A 46 2.94 -21.44 -4.71
C GLY A 46 1.89 -20.34 -4.74
N GLU A 47 2.06 -19.36 -3.88
CA GLU A 47 1.26 -18.15 -3.85
C GLU A 47 2.03 -17.01 -4.50
N ILE A 48 1.34 -16.19 -5.30
CA ILE A 48 1.92 -15.00 -5.91
C ILE A 48 1.58 -13.81 -5.02
N GLU A 49 2.60 -13.24 -4.40
CA GLU A 49 2.48 -12.05 -3.59
C GLU A 49 3.06 -10.84 -4.32
N ALA A 50 2.52 -9.66 -4.02
CA ALA A 50 3.06 -8.41 -4.52
C ALA A 50 4.43 -8.12 -3.87
N ILE A 51 5.43 -7.72 -4.68
CA ILE A 51 6.76 -7.35 -4.17
C ILE A 51 6.68 -6.12 -3.25
N TYR A 52 5.78 -5.19 -3.57
CA TYR A 52 5.51 -4.00 -2.78
C TYR A 52 4.00 -3.82 -2.62
N SER A 53 3.57 -3.63 -1.39
CA SER A 53 2.21 -3.25 -1.04
C SER A 53 2.24 -1.99 -0.20
N VAL A 54 1.47 -0.96 -0.58
CA VAL A 54 1.39 0.32 0.12
C VAL A 54 -0.03 0.55 0.57
N GLU A 55 -0.21 0.69 1.88
CA GLU A 55 -1.49 1.08 2.47
C GLU A 55 -1.62 2.61 2.41
N ILE A 56 -2.66 3.11 1.72
CA ILE A 56 -2.95 4.53 1.60
C ILE A 56 -4.01 4.89 2.63
N LYS A 57 -3.64 5.77 3.56
CA LYS A 57 -4.54 6.32 4.59
C LYS A 57 -4.84 7.79 4.28
N SER A 58 -6.05 8.22 4.60
CA SER A 58 -6.38 9.64 4.57
C SER A 58 -5.67 10.38 5.69
N LYS A 59 -5.20 11.59 5.39
CA LYS A 59 -4.72 12.55 6.39
C LYS A 59 -5.85 13.46 6.88
N ALA A 60 -6.92 13.62 6.09
CA ALA A 60 -8.10 14.38 6.47
C ALA A 60 -9.15 13.48 7.10
N SER A 61 -9.90 14.00 8.05
CA SER A 61 -11.08 13.39 8.64
C SER A 61 -12.34 13.93 7.98
N GLY A 62 -13.35 13.08 7.79
CA GLY A 62 -14.62 13.47 7.21
C GLY A 62 -15.37 12.33 6.53
N GLU A 63 -16.49 12.65 5.90
CA GLU A 63 -17.29 11.71 5.11
C GLU A 63 -16.69 11.54 3.71
N ILE A 64 -16.62 10.30 3.23
CA ILE A 64 -16.22 9.99 1.85
C ILE A 64 -17.40 10.30 0.92
N LEU A 65 -17.26 11.31 0.08
CA LEU A 65 -18.29 11.73 -0.87
C LEU A 65 -18.24 10.95 -2.19
N ASP A 66 -17.03 10.57 -2.61
CA ASP A 66 -16.79 9.92 -3.90
C ASP A 66 -15.58 9.00 -3.82
N LEU A 67 -15.67 7.86 -4.51
CA LEU A 67 -14.64 6.81 -4.48
C LEU A 67 -14.52 6.20 -5.88
N PRO A 68 -13.91 6.92 -6.84
CA PRO A 68 -13.86 6.52 -8.23
C PRO A 68 -12.99 5.29 -8.52
N ALA A 69 -12.17 4.87 -7.56
CA ALA A 69 -11.21 3.79 -7.72
C ALA A 69 -11.81 2.43 -7.32
N GLU A 70 -11.69 1.41 -8.19
CA GLU A 70 -12.17 0.05 -7.96
C GLU A 70 -11.02 -0.96 -7.77
N VAL A 71 -11.33 -2.08 -7.10
CA VAL A 71 -10.36 -3.18 -6.94
C VAL A 71 -10.07 -3.81 -8.31
N GLY A 72 -8.80 -3.93 -8.63
CA GLY A 72 -8.31 -4.41 -9.93
C GLY A 72 -7.89 -3.30 -10.89
N ASP A 73 -8.24 -2.04 -10.63
CA ASP A 73 -7.86 -0.91 -11.48
C ASP A 73 -6.37 -0.63 -11.43
N PHE A 74 -5.79 -0.36 -12.59
CA PHE A 74 -4.45 0.20 -12.71
C PHE A 74 -4.52 1.74 -12.63
N ILE A 75 -3.90 2.30 -11.61
CA ILE A 75 -3.88 3.74 -11.33
C ILE A 75 -2.48 4.30 -11.52
N LYS A 76 -2.41 5.55 -11.97
CA LYS A 76 -1.17 6.32 -12.08
C LYS A 76 -0.96 7.18 -10.83
N LYS A 77 0.30 7.51 -10.55
CA LYS A 77 0.66 8.48 -9.53
C LYS A 77 -0.12 9.79 -9.71
N GLY A 78 -0.73 10.28 -8.62
CA GLY A 78 -1.55 11.50 -8.62
C GLY A 78 -3.02 11.28 -8.96
N THR A 79 -3.44 10.07 -9.37
CA THR A 79 -4.86 9.75 -9.58
C THR A 79 -5.63 9.86 -8.26
N ILE A 80 -6.78 10.52 -8.29
CA ILE A 80 -7.66 10.66 -7.11
C ILE A 80 -8.33 9.32 -6.84
N LEU A 81 -8.17 8.82 -5.64
CA LEU A 81 -8.73 7.55 -5.15
C LEU A 81 -10.01 7.76 -4.36
N ALA A 82 -10.05 8.83 -3.56
CA ALA A 82 -11.21 9.19 -2.76
C ALA A 82 -11.31 10.71 -2.60
N ARG A 83 -12.54 11.19 -2.44
CA ARG A 83 -12.85 12.58 -2.11
C ARG A 83 -13.59 12.63 -0.78
N ILE A 84 -13.00 13.36 0.16
CA ILE A 84 -13.57 13.59 1.48
C ILE A 84 -14.29 14.96 1.46
N ASP A 85 -15.24 15.16 2.34
CA ASP A 85 -15.99 16.41 2.44
C ASP A 85 -15.06 17.61 2.63
N GLN A 86 -15.12 18.52 1.66
CA GLN A 86 -14.24 19.69 1.57
C GLN A 86 -14.86 20.97 2.17
N ARG A 87 -16.14 20.95 2.57
CA ARG A 87 -16.86 22.14 3.01
C ARG A 87 -16.17 22.85 4.17
N THR A 88 -15.80 22.10 5.20
CA THR A 88 -15.13 22.68 6.37
C THR A 88 -13.71 23.18 6.06
N PRO A 89 -12.81 22.40 5.45
CA PRO A 89 -11.47 22.88 5.05
C PRO A 89 -11.53 24.10 4.10
N LYS A 90 -12.48 24.12 3.19
CA LYS A 90 -12.66 25.25 2.28
C LYS A 90 -13.05 26.53 3.03
N ASN A 91 -14.01 26.46 3.96
CA ASN A 91 -14.40 27.61 4.77
C ASN A 91 -13.22 28.15 5.61
N VAL A 92 -12.39 27.24 6.15
CA VAL A 92 -11.17 27.62 6.89
C VAL A 92 -10.17 28.33 5.98
N LEU A 93 -10.02 27.86 4.74
CA LEU A 93 -9.16 28.53 3.76
C LEU A 93 -9.69 29.93 3.42
N ASP A 94 -10.98 30.07 3.11
CA ASP A 94 -11.61 31.33 2.76
C ASP A 94 -11.43 32.34 3.90
N GLN A 95 -11.58 31.92 5.17
CA GLN A 95 -11.32 32.74 6.34
C GLN A 95 -9.84 33.14 6.45
N ALA A 96 -8.92 32.21 6.30
CA ALA A 96 -7.49 32.50 6.37
C ALA A 96 -7.04 33.47 5.27
N GLU A 97 -7.62 33.39 4.07
CA GLU A 97 -7.34 34.31 2.97
C GLU A 97 -7.86 35.73 3.28
N ALA A 98 -9.04 35.86 3.92
CA ALA A 98 -9.54 37.14 4.38
C ALA A 98 -8.65 37.77 5.47
N ASP A 99 -8.17 36.95 6.42
CA ASP A 99 -7.25 37.41 7.47
C ASP A 99 -5.88 37.81 6.89
N LEU A 100 -5.40 37.11 5.87
CA LEU A 100 -4.18 37.51 5.15
C LEU A 100 -4.37 38.86 4.47
N LYS A 101 -5.50 39.05 3.80
CA LYS A 101 -5.81 40.34 3.15
C LYS A 101 -5.85 41.50 4.13
N LEU A 102 -6.41 41.30 5.33
CA LEU A 102 -6.37 42.30 6.39
C LEU A 102 -4.93 42.58 6.85
N ALA A 103 -4.10 41.53 7.00
CA ALA A 103 -2.71 41.68 7.41
C ALA A 103 -1.87 42.42 6.35
N GLU A 104 -2.14 42.18 5.05
CA GLU A 104 -1.51 42.93 3.94
C GLU A 104 -1.78 44.42 4.04
N VAL A 105 -3.06 44.80 4.21
CA VAL A 105 -3.46 46.22 4.35
C VAL A 105 -2.82 46.87 5.59
N ARG A 106 -2.74 46.14 6.70
CA ARG A 106 -2.08 46.63 7.92
C ARG A 106 -0.59 46.86 7.71
N LEU A 107 0.08 45.94 6.99
CA LEU A 107 1.49 46.06 6.66
C LEU A 107 1.74 47.26 5.76
N GLU A 108 0.93 47.45 4.70
CA GLU A 108 1.01 48.60 3.80
C GLU A 108 0.87 49.92 4.55
N ASN A 109 -0.12 50.01 5.46
CA ASN A 109 -0.33 51.18 6.29
C ASN A 109 0.86 51.45 7.24
N ALA A 110 1.40 50.39 7.86
CA ALA A 110 2.56 50.50 8.75
C ALA A 110 3.83 50.92 7.99
N GLU A 111 4.03 50.39 6.77
CA GLU A 111 5.13 50.78 5.89
C GLU A 111 5.03 52.27 5.49
N ALA A 112 3.84 52.70 5.10
CA ALA A 112 3.61 54.13 4.78
C ALA A 112 3.82 55.04 6.01
N GLN A 113 3.50 54.57 7.25
CA GLN A 113 3.80 55.30 8.49
C GLN A 113 5.31 55.34 8.76
N LEU A 114 6.03 54.23 8.53
CA LEU A 114 7.48 54.15 8.69
C LEU A 114 8.19 55.14 7.76
N ILE A 115 7.83 55.18 6.49
CA ILE A 115 8.42 56.09 5.49
C ILE A 115 8.19 57.56 5.92
N ARG A 116 6.97 57.92 6.37
CA ARG A 116 6.70 59.25 6.88
C ARG A 116 7.47 59.56 8.16
N GLY A 117 7.56 58.59 9.07
CA GLY A 117 8.29 58.69 10.33
C GLY A 117 9.78 58.91 10.10
N GLU A 118 10.39 58.23 9.15
CA GLU A 118 11.79 58.40 8.75
C GLU A 118 12.07 59.83 8.27
N ALA A 119 11.20 60.36 7.41
CA ALA A 119 11.34 61.74 6.91
C ALA A 119 11.24 62.78 8.06
N LEU A 120 10.23 62.68 8.94
CA LEU A 120 10.04 63.58 10.08
C LEU A 120 11.14 63.48 11.13
N HIS A 121 11.68 62.28 11.34
CA HIS A 121 12.81 62.08 12.25
C HIS A 121 14.11 62.68 11.70
N ALA A 122 14.35 62.51 10.39
CA ALA A 122 15.49 63.14 9.72
C ALA A 122 15.47 64.67 9.78
N GLU A 123 14.26 65.28 9.78
CA GLU A 123 14.05 66.71 9.95
C GLU A 123 14.09 67.18 11.42
N GLY A 124 14.23 66.23 12.39
CA GLY A 124 14.18 66.52 13.81
C GLY A 124 12.77 66.89 14.33
N SER A 125 11.73 66.59 13.55
CA SER A 125 10.33 66.98 13.85
C SER A 125 9.63 66.01 14.80
N ILE A 126 10.20 64.81 15.05
CA ILE A 126 9.69 63.82 16.02
C ILE A 126 10.82 63.34 16.95
N ALA A 127 10.45 62.97 18.17
CA ALA A 127 11.39 62.40 19.15
C ALA A 127 11.78 60.97 18.77
N ASP A 128 12.99 60.55 19.16
CA ASP A 128 13.52 59.21 18.93
C ASP A 128 12.55 58.12 19.40
N LYS A 129 11.98 58.28 20.58
CA LYS A 129 10.99 57.36 21.14
C LYS A 129 9.77 57.16 20.21
N ASN A 130 9.25 58.24 19.62
CA ASN A 130 8.10 58.11 18.71
C ASN A 130 8.47 57.42 17.41
N PHE A 131 9.71 57.59 16.93
CA PHE A 131 10.23 56.90 15.79
C PHE A 131 10.43 55.40 16.07
N GLU A 132 10.96 55.03 17.25
CA GLU A 132 11.07 53.63 17.71
C GLU A 132 9.69 52.95 17.78
N GLU A 133 8.63 53.62 18.27
CA GLU A 133 7.25 53.11 18.29
C GLU A 133 6.72 52.83 16.88
N ILE A 134 7.05 53.68 15.89
CA ILE A 134 6.67 53.46 14.48
C ILE A 134 7.41 52.23 13.91
N GLN A 135 8.70 52.09 14.19
CA GLN A 135 9.48 50.94 13.75
C GLN A 135 8.95 49.63 14.35
N GLU A 136 8.62 49.65 15.65
CA GLU A 136 8.00 48.50 16.32
C GLU A 136 6.65 48.14 15.72
N GLY A 137 5.82 49.15 15.41
CA GLY A 137 4.54 48.96 14.71
C GLY A 137 4.68 48.29 13.36
N PHE A 138 5.67 48.74 12.55
CA PHE A 138 5.98 48.09 11.27
C PHE A 138 6.47 46.66 11.44
N ALA A 139 7.40 46.40 12.36
CA ALA A 139 7.92 45.04 12.63
C ALA A 139 6.80 44.11 13.10
N SER A 140 5.87 44.60 13.93
CA SER A 140 4.69 43.86 14.37
C SER A 140 3.76 43.50 13.22
N ALA A 141 3.40 44.50 12.36
CA ALA A 141 2.55 44.28 11.19
C ALA A 141 3.18 43.27 10.21
N LYS A 142 4.50 43.39 9.95
CA LYS A 142 5.25 42.45 9.12
C LYS A 142 5.22 41.04 9.67
N SER A 143 5.40 40.88 10.97
CA SER A 143 5.35 39.59 11.64
C SER A 143 3.94 38.97 11.55
N GLN A 144 2.88 39.78 11.69
CA GLN A 144 1.49 39.34 11.55
C GLN A 144 1.19 38.89 10.12
N HIS A 145 1.65 39.61 9.11
CA HIS A 145 1.49 39.23 7.70
C HIS A 145 2.14 37.88 7.42
N VAL A 146 3.38 37.64 7.87
CA VAL A 146 4.06 36.36 7.72
C VAL A 146 3.28 35.21 8.38
N ARG A 147 2.74 35.45 9.60
CA ARG A 147 1.90 34.44 10.27
C ARG A 147 0.64 34.13 9.46
N SER A 148 0.00 35.12 8.89
CA SER A 148 -1.21 34.95 8.07
C SER A 148 -0.91 34.16 6.79
N ILE A 149 0.25 34.35 6.14
CA ILE A 149 0.70 33.54 4.99
C ILE A 149 0.79 32.07 5.38
N VAL A 150 1.44 31.77 6.52
CA VAL A 150 1.59 30.38 7.00
C VAL A 150 0.23 29.75 7.31
N THR A 151 -0.72 30.55 7.86
CA THR A 151 -2.07 30.08 8.14
C THR A 151 -2.81 29.69 6.86
N VAL A 152 -2.71 30.49 5.80
CA VAL A 152 -3.29 30.19 4.48
C VAL A 152 -2.65 28.93 3.89
N GLU A 153 -1.33 28.77 3.98
CA GLU A 153 -0.64 27.60 3.48
C GLU A 153 -1.10 26.33 4.19
N ASN A 154 -1.21 26.35 5.51
CA ASN A 154 -1.73 25.24 6.30
C ASN A 154 -3.18 24.89 5.92
N ALA A 155 -4.03 25.89 5.68
CA ALA A 155 -5.40 25.68 5.26
C ALA A 155 -5.49 25.09 3.85
N LYS A 156 -4.58 25.46 2.93
CA LYS A 156 -4.45 24.86 1.59
C LYS A 156 -4.04 23.40 1.67
N ILE A 157 -3.07 23.07 2.51
CA ILE A 157 -2.64 21.69 2.74
C ILE A 157 -3.80 20.86 3.27
N ALA A 158 -4.53 21.37 4.27
CA ALA A 158 -5.68 20.68 4.84
C ALA A 158 -6.79 20.44 3.80
N LEU A 159 -7.00 21.36 2.88
CA LEU A 159 -7.93 21.20 1.77
C LEU A 159 -7.42 20.17 0.74
N ASP A 160 -6.14 20.19 0.37
CA ASP A 160 -5.57 19.20 -0.57
C ASP A 160 -5.58 17.79 0.03
N ASP A 161 -5.36 17.63 1.33
CA ASP A 161 -5.40 16.34 2.05
C ASP A 161 -6.79 15.68 2.02
N THR A 162 -7.87 16.42 1.69
CA THR A 162 -9.21 15.86 1.44
C THR A 162 -9.31 15.07 0.13
N LEU A 163 -8.35 15.27 -0.77
CA LEU A 163 -8.22 14.53 -2.02
C LEU A 163 -7.16 13.44 -1.84
N VAL A 164 -7.60 12.24 -1.53
CA VAL A 164 -6.68 11.09 -1.41
C VAL A 164 -6.17 10.72 -2.79
N LYS A 165 -4.87 10.88 -3.03
CA LYS A 165 -4.21 10.63 -4.31
C LYS A 165 -3.22 9.47 -4.20
N SER A 166 -3.05 8.74 -5.29
CA SER A 166 -2.03 7.68 -5.36
C SER A 166 -0.61 8.28 -5.34
N PRO A 167 0.30 7.80 -4.47
CA PRO A 167 1.69 8.23 -4.45
C PRO A 167 2.57 7.59 -5.53
N LEU A 168 2.08 6.53 -6.18
CA LEU A 168 2.82 5.73 -7.15
C LEU A 168 1.88 5.10 -8.21
N ASP A 169 2.47 4.56 -9.27
CA ASP A 169 1.74 3.75 -10.24
C ASP A 169 1.55 2.34 -9.68
N ALA A 170 0.29 1.87 -9.57
CA ALA A 170 -0.03 0.59 -8.93
C ALA A 170 -1.39 0.04 -9.37
N THR A 171 -1.66 -1.21 -9.02
CA THR A 171 -2.99 -1.82 -9.12
C THR A 171 -3.63 -1.89 -7.73
N ILE A 172 -4.91 -1.54 -7.64
CA ILE A 172 -5.66 -1.61 -6.38
C ILE A 172 -5.96 -3.06 -6.03
N ILE A 173 -5.43 -3.52 -4.90
CA ILE A 173 -5.61 -4.90 -4.43
C ILE A 173 -6.85 -5.01 -3.54
N SER A 174 -7.09 -4.01 -2.70
CA SER A 174 -8.20 -4.00 -1.76
C SER A 174 -8.69 -2.59 -1.46
N ARG A 175 -9.96 -2.47 -1.10
CA ARG A 175 -10.63 -1.21 -0.80
C ARG A 175 -11.55 -1.42 0.42
N PRO A 176 -11.06 -1.23 1.64
CA PRO A 176 -11.81 -1.48 2.88
C PRO A 176 -12.79 -0.37 3.27
N VAL A 177 -13.02 0.62 2.40
CA VAL A 177 -13.85 1.80 2.67
C VAL A 177 -14.96 1.95 1.62
N GLU A 178 -16.07 2.59 2.01
CA GLU A 178 -17.23 2.80 1.15
C GLU A 178 -17.65 4.29 1.14
N VAL A 179 -18.38 4.68 0.07
CA VAL A 179 -18.98 6.02 -0.03
C VAL A 179 -19.99 6.21 1.10
N GLY A 180 -19.99 7.39 1.74
CA GLY A 180 -20.80 7.71 2.90
C GLY A 180 -20.19 7.30 4.24
N GLN A 181 -19.06 6.60 4.23
CA GLN A 181 -18.35 6.27 5.46
C GLN A 181 -17.61 7.50 6.02
N VAL A 182 -17.69 7.70 7.34
CA VAL A 182 -16.91 8.72 8.04
C VAL A 182 -15.58 8.13 8.49
N ILE A 183 -14.50 8.77 8.09
CA ILE A 183 -13.14 8.40 8.48
C ILE A 183 -12.53 9.44 9.39
N SER A 184 -11.68 8.98 10.31
CA SER A 184 -10.85 9.83 11.16
C SER A 184 -9.37 9.57 10.87
N SER A 185 -8.58 10.63 10.82
CA SER A 185 -7.12 10.57 10.67
C SER A 185 -6.45 10.13 11.97
#